data_4370501f9d7eb3ab678ca2ace021cbbe
#
_entry.id   4370501f9d7eb3ab678ca2ace021cbbe
#
_cell.length_a   1.000
_cell.length_b   1.000
_cell.length_c   1.000
_cell.angle_alpha   90.00
_cell.angle_beta   90.00
_cell.angle_gamma   90.00
#
_symmetry.space_group_name_H-M   'P 1'
#
loop_
_entity.id
_entity.type
_entity.pdbx_description
1 polymer ?
#
loop_
_entity_poly.entity_id
_entity_poly.type
_entity_poly.pdbx_seq_one_letter_code
_entity_poly.pdbx_strand_id
1 'polypeptide(L)'
;MGANFRRDLEIRSYPLLVYALAPLVALVLQAWLPRVLRNHVFFDLPLVITIYFALGRRSPIQGTLMGASMGLFEDALSHHAIGVNGIAKTVAGFLAASVGIRIDVENTTIRMILNFSLSLLASAIYVFTYRVLLGLDLEWSWFTELFKAVGNSLLALVLFPLLDRLQIRD
;
A
#
# COMPACT_ATOMS: atom_id res chain seq x y z
N MET A 1 -29.66 16.78 6.48
CA MET A 1 -28.32 16.37 6.95
C MET A 1 -28.01 14.87 6.79
N GLY A 2 -28.99 13.96 6.60
CA GLY A 2 -28.77 12.52 6.50
C GLY A 2 -28.40 11.95 5.12
N ALA A 3 -28.65 12.67 4.03
CA ALA A 3 -28.40 12.18 2.67
C ALA A 3 -26.93 12.27 2.24
N ASN A 4 -26.18 13.27 2.72
CA ASN A 4 -24.75 13.41 2.39
C ASN A 4 -23.90 12.37 3.14
N PHE A 5 -24.26 12.01 4.37
CA PHE A 5 -23.52 11.02 5.17
C PHE A 5 -23.59 9.60 4.60
N ARG A 6 -24.62 9.26 3.81
CA ARG A 6 -24.72 7.95 3.14
C ARG A 6 -23.89 7.87 1.87
N ARG A 7 -23.70 8.97 1.15
CA ARG A 7 -22.83 9.02 -0.03
C ARG A 7 -21.35 8.80 0.32
N ASP A 8 -20.93 9.29 1.48
CA ASP A 8 -19.52 9.22 1.93
C ASP A 8 -19.12 7.81 2.36
N LEU A 9 -20.05 6.86 2.43
CA LEU A 9 -19.81 5.46 2.82
C LEU A 9 -19.89 4.47 1.65
N GLU A 10 -19.98 4.93 0.41
CA GLU A 10 -20.03 4.02 -0.74
C GLU A 10 -18.74 3.18 -0.84
N ILE A 11 -18.93 1.86 -0.86
CA ILE A 11 -17.86 0.90 -1.09
C ILE A 11 -17.46 1.02 -2.56
N ARG A 12 -16.20 1.33 -2.82
CA ARG A 12 -15.70 1.44 -4.18
C ARG A 12 -15.67 0.07 -4.84
N SER A 13 -16.38 -0.05 -5.96
CA SER A 13 -16.41 -1.27 -6.78
C SER A 13 -15.58 -1.05 -8.05
N TYR A 14 -14.79 -2.06 -8.41
CA TYR A 14 -13.97 -2.06 -9.62
C TYR A 14 -14.25 -3.33 -10.41
N PRO A 15 -14.05 -3.35 -11.72
CA PRO A 15 -14.04 -4.60 -12.49
C PRO A 15 -13.04 -5.59 -11.87
N LEU A 16 -13.38 -6.87 -11.86
CA LEU A 16 -12.51 -7.93 -11.34
C LEU A 16 -11.11 -7.89 -11.98
N LEU A 17 -11.06 -7.48 -13.25
CA LEU A 17 -9.82 -7.30 -13.99
C LEU A 17 -8.89 -6.26 -13.35
N VAL A 18 -9.43 -5.15 -12.82
CA VAL A 18 -8.65 -4.10 -12.15
C VAL A 18 -8.08 -4.60 -10.83
N TYR A 19 -8.86 -5.39 -10.07
CA TYR A 19 -8.38 -6.02 -8.83
C TYR A 19 -7.26 -7.03 -9.07
N ALA A 20 -7.20 -7.65 -10.23
CA ALA A 20 -6.15 -8.60 -10.58
C ALA A 20 -4.95 -7.91 -11.25
N LEU A 21 -5.19 -7.04 -12.23
CA LEU A 21 -4.13 -6.45 -13.04
C LEU A 21 -3.35 -5.36 -12.31
N ALA A 22 -4.00 -4.48 -11.53
CA ALA A 22 -3.28 -3.40 -10.85
C ALA A 22 -2.25 -3.91 -9.85
N PRO A 23 -2.56 -4.90 -8.96
CA PRO A 23 -1.57 -5.54 -8.10
C PRO A 23 -0.47 -6.25 -8.89
N LEU A 24 -0.83 -7.00 -9.93
CA LEU A 24 0.15 -7.73 -10.75
C LEU A 24 1.14 -6.78 -11.42
N VAL A 25 0.65 -5.71 -12.04
CA VAL A 25 1.49 -4.68 -12.66
C VAL A 25 2.40 -4.01 -11.63
N ALA A 26 1.87 -3.70 -10.44
CA ALA A 26 2.66 -3.13 -9.36
C ALA A 26 3.81 -4.04 -8.94
N LEU A 27 3.55 -5.34 -8.78
CA LEU A 27 4.58 -6.33 -8.42
C LEU A 27 5.65 -6.48 -9.51
N VAL A 28 5.23 -6.58 -10.77
CA VAL A 28 6.17 -6.71 -11.90
C VAL A 28 7.04 -5.47 -12.02
N LEU A 29 6.44 -4.28 -11.94
CA LEU A 29 7.18 -3.02 -11.96
C LEU A 29 8.14 -2.91 -10.79
N GLN A 30 7.70 -3.25 -9.58
CA GLN A 30 8.54 -3.21 -8.38
C GLN A 30 9.75 -4.15 -8.48
N ALA A 31 9.57 -5.35 -9.06
CA ALA A 31 10.66 -6.29 -9.27
C ALA A 31 11.63 -5.86 -10.40
N TRP A 32 11.15 -5.10 -11.37
CA TRP A 32 11.94 -4.65 -12.52
C TRP A 32 12.66 -3.32 -12.29
N LEU A 33 12.03 -2.40 -11.56
CA LEU A 33 12.52 -1.04 -11.33
C LEU A 33 13.96 -0.97 -10.77
N PRO A 34 14.38 -1.79 -9.78
CA PRO A 34 15.74 -1.76 -9.25
C PRO A 34 16.81 -2.00 -10.31
N ARG A 35 16.50 -2.81 -11.33
CA ARG A 35 17.42 -3.10 -12.44
C ARG A 35 17.66 -1.88 -13.33
N VAL A 36 16.62 -1.04 -13.51
CA VAL A 36 16.68 0.15 -14.35
C VAL A 36 17.24 1.36 -13.59
N LEU A 37 16.84 1.53 -12.34
CA LEU A 37 17.21 2.66 -11.49
C LEU A 37 18.45 2.42 -10.64
N ARG A 38 19.26 1.41 -10.95
CA ARG A 38 20.50 1.05 -10.23
C ARG A 38 20.33 0.99 -8.70
N ASN A 39 19.27 0.33 -8.26
CA ASN A 39 18.88 0.18 -6.85
C ASN A 39 18.44 1.47 -6.11
N HIS A 40 18.24 2.57 -6.79
CA HIS A 40 17.71 3.81 -6.21
C HIS A 40 16.18 3.89 -6.32
N VAL A 41 15.47 2.92 -5.78
CA VAL A 41 14.00 2.94 -5.76
C VAL A 41 13.52 3.53 -4.43
N PHE A 42 12.89 4.71 -4.50
CA PHE A 42 12.39 5.44 -3.33
C PHE A 42 10.87 5.31 -3.15
N PHE A 43 10.28 4.23 -3.61
CA PHE A 43 8.84 3.98 -3.46
C PHE A 43 8.54 2.48 -3.48
N ASP A 44 7.37 2.14 -2.94
CA ASP A 44 6.85 0.78 -2.81
C ASP A 44 5.48 0.71 -3.48
N LEU A 45 5.47 0.37 -4.77
CA LEU A 45 4.24 0.25 -5.58
C LEU A 45 3.24 -0.75 -4.98
N PRO A 46 3.64 -1.97 -4.58
CA PRO A 46 2.77 -2.93 -3.92
C PRO A 46 2.08 -2.36 -2.67
N LEU A 47 2.80 -1.62 -1.84
CA LEU A 47 2.24 -1.00 -0.65
C LEU A 47 1.21 0.08 -1.00
N VAL A 48 1.53 0.98 -1.95
CA VAL A 48 0.63 2.05 -2.38
C VAL A 48 -0.68 1.49 -2.94
N ILE A 49 -0.60 0.44 -3.78
CA ILE A 49 -1.76 -0.25 -4.33
C ILE A 49 -2.57 -0.96 -3.23
N THR A 50 -1.90 -1.61 -2.28
CA THR A 50 -2.56 -2.24 -1.12
C THR A 50 -3.36 -1.21 -0.32
N ILE A 51 -2.75 -0.07 0.01
CA ILE A 51 -3.41 1.02 0.75
C ILE A 51 -4.61 1.55 -0.03
N TYR A 52 -4.46 1.78 -1.34
CA TYR A 52 -5.53 2.27 -2.20
C TYR A 52 -6.79 1.39 -2.15
N PHE A 53 -6.63 0.10 -2.44
CA PHE A 53 -7.77 -0.82 -2.45
C PHE A 53 -8.32 -1.06 -1.05
N ALA A 54 -7.46 -1.14 -0.03
CA ALA A 54 -7.89 -1.31 1.35
C ALA A 54 -8.76 -0.13 1.83
N LEU A 55 -8.35 1.11 1.54
CA LEU A 55 -9.12 2.32 1.84
C LEU A 55 -10.49 2.33 1.13
N GLY A 56 -10.51 1.96 -0.17
CA GLY A 56 -11.72 1.98 -0.98
C GLY A 56 -12.72 0.87 -0.63
N ARG A 57 -12.23 -0.33 -0.28
CA ARG A 57 -13.07 -1.48 0.07
C ARG A 57 -13.62 -1.43 1.49
N ARG A 58 -12.96 -0.68 2.37
CA ARG A 58 -13.41 -0.51 3.77
C ARG A 58 -13.66 -1.83 4.51
N SER A 59 -12.97 -2.90 4.11
CA SER A 59 -13.08 -4.24 4.69
C SER A 59 -11.71 -4.67 5.26
N PRO A 60 -11.55 -4.68 6.60
CA PRO A 60 -10.28 -5.06 7.22
C PRO A 60 -9.80 -6.44 6.79
N ILE A 61 -10.71 -7.41 6.61
CA ILE A 61 -10.37 -8.76 6.14
C ILE A 61 -9.76 -8.71 4.74
N GLN A 62 -10.38 -7.97 3.82
CA GLN A 62 -9.87 -7.85 2.44
C GLN A 62 -8.55 -7.07 2.39
N GLY A 63 -8.41 -6.00 3.19
CA GLY A 63 -7.18 -5.25 3.33
C GLY A 63 -6.03 -6.10 3.85
N THR A 64 -6.29 -6.93 4.87
CA THR A 64 -5.35 -7.90 5.42
C THR A 64 -4.89 -8.92 4.37
N LEU A 65 -5.84 -9.56 3.69
CA LEU A 65 -5.54 -10.56 2.67
C LEU A 65 -4.75 -9.97 1.50
N MET A 66 -5.13 -8.78 1.06
CA MET A 66 -4.42 -8.08 -0.01
C MET A 66 -3.00 -7.71 0.40
N GLY A 67 -2.81 -7.16 1.61
CA GLY A 67 -1.50 -6.84 2.14
C GLY A 67 -0.60 -8.07 2.27
N ALA A 68 -1.15 -9.16 2.82
CA ALA A 68 -0.44 -10.43 2.95
C ALA A 68 0.00 -10.98 1.58
N SER A 69 -0.91 -11.07 0.62
CA SER A 69 -0.60 -11.58 -0.71
C SER A 69 0.44 -10.70 -1.43
N MET A 70 0.24 -9.37 -1.42
CA MET A 70 1.18 -8.45 -2.07
C MET A 70 2.58 -8.51 -1.46
N GLY A 71 2.68 -8.54 -0.14
CA GLY A 71 3.98 -8.62 0.54
C GLY A 71 4.68 -9.96 0.33
N LEU A 72 3.95 -11.08 0.38
CA LEU A 72 4.53 -12.40 0.12
C LEU A 72 5.03 -12.55 -1.32
N PHE A 73 4.27 -12.08 -2.31
CA PHE A 73 4.71 -12.10 -3.71
C PHE A 73 5.91 -11.19 -3.93
N GLU A 74 5.95 -10.04 -3.31
CA GLU A 74 7.11 -9.14 -3.38
C GLU A 74 8.35 -9.77 -2.79
N ASP A 75 8.26 -10.39 -1.61
CA ASP A 75 9.37 -11.11 -0.99
C ASP A 75 9.89 -12.23 -1.90
N ALA A 76 8.98 -13.01 -2.50
CA ALA A 76 9.34 -14.08 -3.42
C ALA A 76 10.03 -13.56 -4.70
N LEU A 77 9.62 -12.40 -5.21
CA LEU A 77 10.20 -11.81 -6.42
C LEU A 77 11.52 -11.07 -6.16
N SER A 78 11.72 -10.56 -4.94
CA SER A 78 12.88 -9.73 -4.57
C SER A 78 14.00 -10.50 -3.90
N HIS A 79 13.88 -11.82 -3.74
CA HIS A 79 14.83 -12.68 -3.03
C HIS A 79 15.11 -12.24 -1.58
N HIS A 80 14.19 -11.50 -0.95
CA HIS A 80 14.26 -11.14 0.46
C HIS A 80 13.77 -12.29 1.34
N ALA A 81 13.96 -12.16 2.66
CA ALA A 81 13.41 -13.12 3.62
C ALA A 81 11.88 -13.16 3.48
N ILE A 82 11.33 -14.32 3.10
CA ILE A 82 9.91 -14.49 2.82
C ILE A 82 9.08 -14.20 4.07
N GLY A 83 8.06 -13.35 3.92
CA GLY A 83 7.11 -12.99 4.97
C GLY A 83 7.37 -11.65 5.64
N VAL A 84 8.53 -11.03 5.48
CA VAL A 84 8.85 -9.74 6.13
C VAL A 84 7.97 -8.60 5.56
N ASN A 85 7.96 -8.43 4.25
CA ASN A 85 7.01 -7.53 3.58
C ASN A 85 5.56 -8.03 3.74
N GLY A 86 5.37 -9.36 3.78
CA GLY A 86 4.09 -9.97 4.08
C GLY A 86 3.48 -9.44 5.37
N ILE A 87 4.21 -9.47 6.49
CA ILE A 87 3.76 -8.96 7.79
C ILE A 87 3.52 -7.44 7.72
N ALA A 88 4.48 -6.69 7.20
CA ALA A 88 4.39 -5.23 7.15
C ALA A 88 3.17 -4.75 6.35
N LYS A 89 2.96 -5.30 5.14
CA LYS A 89 1.84 -4.93 4.27
C LYS A 89 0.49 -5.47 4.77
N THR A 90 0.48 -6.60 5.48
CA THR A 90 -0.72 -7.13 6.16
C THR A 90 -1.25 -6.12 7.17
N VAL A 91 -0.38 -5.62 8.04
CA VAL A 91 -0.76 -4.63 9.06
C VAL A 91 -1.17 -3.31 8.40
N ALA A 92 -0.42 -2.85 7.41
CA ALA A 92 -0.75 -1.63 6.68
C ALA A 92 -2.12 -1.73 5.98
N GLY A 93 -2.42 -2.86 5.32
CA GLY A 93 -3.70 -3.11 4.65
C GLY A 93 -4.87 -3.19 5.63
N PHE A 94 -4.69 -3.88 6.78
CA PHE A 94 -5.69 -3.91 7.85
C PHE A 94 -6.01 -2.51 8.38
N LEU A 95 -4.98 -1.72 8.68
CA LEU A 95 -5.15 -0.38 9.22
C LEU A 95 -5.74 0.58 8.18
N ALA A 96 -5.29 0.52 6.93
CA ALA A 96 -5.86 1.30 5.84
C ALA A 96 -7.36 1.06 5.71
N ALA A 97 -7.79 -0.21 5.66
CA ALA A 97 -9.21 -0.56 5.57
C ALA A 97 -10.00 -0.11 6.81
N SER A 98 -9.44 -0.29 8.01
CA SER A 98 -10.07 0.10 9.27
C SER A 98 -10.27 1.61 9.39
N VAL A 99 -9.29 2.38 8.93
CA VAL A 99 -9.36 3.85 8.87
C VAL A 99 -10.35 4.29 7.79
N GLY A 100 -10.37 3.62 6.63
CA GLY A 100 -11.28 3.90 5.52
C GLY A 100 -12.76 3.79 5.89
N ILE A 101 -13.11 3.03 6.94
CA ILE A 101 -14.49 2.95 7.46
C ILE A 101 -14.91 4.27 8.12
N ARG A 102 -13.97 5.02 8.68
CA ARG A 102 -14.24 6.17 9.57
C ARG A 102 -13.92 7.52 8.95
N ILE A 103 -13.13 7.55 7.92
CA ILE A 103 -12.60 8.78 7.32
C ILE A 103 -13.08 8.91 5.88
N ASP A 104 -13.31 10.14 5.46
CA ASP A 104 -13.57 10.46 4.05
C ASP A 104 -12.32 10.21 3.22
N VAL A 105 -12.38 9.13 2.43
CA VAL A 105 -11.29 8.71 1.55
C VAL A 105 -11.32 9.41 0.18
N GLU A 106 -12.22 10.37 -0.05
CA GLU A 106 -12.24 11.16 -1.28
C GLU A 106 -11.29 12.35 -1.21
N ASN A 107 -10.99 12.81 -0.01
CA ASN A 107 -10.07 13.92 0.20
C ASN A 107 -8.63 13.49 -0.11
N THR A 108 -8.03 14.11 -1.15
CA THR A 108 -6.67 13.84 -1.60
C THR A 108 -5.63 14.06 -0.50
N THR A 109 -5.79 15.10 0.31
CA THR A 109 -4.85 15.40 1.41
C THR A 109 -4.86 14.29 2.46
N ILE A 110 -6.04 13.81 2.82
CA ILE A 110 -6.19 12.68 3.76
C ILE A 110 -5.53 11.42 3.20
N ARG A 111 -5.73 11.11 1.93
CA ARG A 111 -5.09 9.97 1.26
C ARG A 111 -3.56 10.07 1.29
N MET A 112 -3.00 11.25 1.06
CA MET A 112 -1.56 11.48 1.11
C MET A 112 -1.01 11.27 2.53
N ILE A 113 -1.66 11.85 3.54
CA ILE A 113 -1.26 11.72 4.95
C ILE A 113 -1.33 10.24 5.38
N LEU A 114 -2.40 9.54 5.02
CA LEU A 114 -2.55 8.13 5.32
C LEU A 114 -1.48 7.28 4.64
N ASN A 115 -1.22 7.54 3.35
CA ASN A 115 -0.19 6.81 2.62
C ASN A 115 1.20 7.04 3.22
N PHE A 116 1.53 8.28 3.57
CA PHE A 116 2.78 8.63 4.25
C PHE A 116 2.91 7.91 5.60
N SER A 117 1.88 8.02 6.45
CA SER A 117 1.90 7.43 7.80
C SER A 117 1.97 5.89 7.76
N LEU A 118 1.19 5.27 6.87
CA LEU A 118 1.20 3.82 6.70
C LEU A 118 2.49 3.31 6.06
N SER A 119 3.13 4.10 5.19
CA SER A 119 4.44 3.77 4.64
C SER A 119 5.52 3.78 5.72
N LEU A 120 5.54 4.79 6.59
CA LEU A 120 6.47 4.81 7.73
C LEU A 120 6.22 3.65 8.68
N LEU A 121 4.96 3.34 8.96
CA LEU A 121 4.60 2.21 9.81
C LEU A 121 5.05 0.87 9.19
N ALA A 122 4.79 0.67 7.90
CA ALA A 122 5.23 -0.54 7.20
C ALA A 122 6.75 -0.69 7.22
N SER A 123 7.49 0.40 7.00
CA SER A 123 8.96 0.42 7.14
C SER A 123 9.41 0.06 8.56
N ALA A 124 8.76 0.62 9.58
CA ALA A 124 9.09 0.31 10.98
C ALA A 124 8.86 -1.18 11.29
N ILE A 125 7.74 -1.75 10.85
CA ILE A 125 7.43 -3.18 11.01
C ILE A 125 8.42 -4.04 10.23
N TYR A 126 8.78 -3.66 9.01
CA TYR A 126 9.78 -4.35 8.20
C TYR A 126 11.12 -4.42 8.94
N VAL A 127 11.64 -3.28 9.42
CA VAL A 127 12.91 -3.21 10.14
C VAL A 127 12.86 -4.00 11.45
N PHE A 128 11.76 -3.89 12.19
CA PHE A 128 11.56 -4.65 13.42
C PHE A 128 11.57 -6.16 13.14
N THR A 129 10.83 -6.62 12.16
CA THR A 129 10.77 -8.04 11.79
C THR A 129 12.14 -8.53 11.33
N TYR A 130 12.84 -7.76 10.51
CA TYR A 130 14.12 -8.14 9.95
C TYR A 130 15.21 -8.25 11.02
N ARG A 131 15.32 -7.24 11.90
CA ARG A 131 16.36 -7.19 12.93
C ARG A 131 16.03 -7.99 14.18
N VAL A 132 14.79 -7.89 14.66
CA VAL A 132 14.43 -8.46 15.98
C VAL A 132 13.95 -9.91 15.85
N LEU A 133 13.11 -10.22 14.84
CA LEU A 133 12.58 -11.57 14.69
C LEU A 133 13.54 -12.49 13.93
N LEU A 134 14.21 -11.98 12.89
CA LEU A 134 15.12 -12.81 12.09
C LEU A 134 16.57 -12.71 12.55
N GLY A 135 16.92 -11.71 13.37
CA GLY A 135 18.30 -11.50 13.82
C GLY A 135 19.28 -11.17 12.70
N LEU A 136 18.81 -10.62 11.59
CA LEU A 136 19.60 -10.28 10.41
C LEU A 136 20.02 -8.83 10.43
N ASP A 137 21.25 -8.56 9.99
CA ASP A 137 21.73 -7.17 9.84
C ASP A 137 21.07 -6.51 8.63
N LEU A 138 20.59 -5.30 8.85
CA LEU A 138 20.01 -4.46 7.82
C LEU A 138 20.67 -3.08 7.88
N GLU A 139 21.28 -2.66 6.78
CA GLU A 139 21.67 -1.27 6.62
C GLU A 139 20.40 -0.42 6.53
N TRP A 140 20.19 0.39 7.55
CA TRP A 140 18.97 1.15 7.69
C TRP A 140 19.25 2.60 8.05
N SER A 141 18.56 3.52 7.38
CA SER A 141 18.66 4.95 7.63
C SER A 141 17.28 5.57 7.69
N TRP A 142 17.03 6.37 8.73
CA TRP A 142 15.80 7.15 8.89
C TRP A 142 15.51 8.04 7.67
N PHE A 143 16.54 8.62 7.09
CA PHE A 143 16.39 9.47 5.91
C PHE A 143 15.87 8.67 4.72
N THR A 144 16.39 7.48 4.48
CA THR A 144 15.95 6.62 3.40
C THR A 144 14.48 6.25 3.53
N GLU A 145 14.02 5.89 4.73
CA GLU A 145 12.62 5.52 4.97
C GLU A 145 11.68 6.73 4.88
N LEU A 146 12.14 7.90 5.33
CA LEU A 146 11.40 9.14 5.15
C LEU A 146 11.25 9.49 3.65
N PHE A 147 12.32 9.39 2.86
CA PHE A 147 12.26 9.59 1.42
C PHE A 147 11.34 8.60 0.73
N LYS A 148 11.34 7.33 1.13
CA LYS A 148 10.39 6.32 0.62
C LYS A 148 8.95 6.70 0.96
N ALA A 149 8.67 7.11 2.19
CA ALA A 149 7.31 7.52 2.59
C ALA A 149 6.83 8.75 1.80
N VAL A 150 7.69 9.74 1.58
CA VAL A 150 7.41 10.89 0.71
C VAL A 150 7.17 10.43 -0.73
N GLY A 151 8.06 9.58 -1.27
CA GLY A 151 7.92 9.01 -2.62
C GLY A 151 6.61 8.26 -2.80
N ASN A 152 6.22 7.43 -1.83
CA ASN A 152 4.94 6.73 -1.82
C ASN A 152 3.74 7.69 -1.81
N SER A 153 3.82 8.78 -1.06
CA SER A 153 2.73 9.78 -1.02
C SER A 153 2.61 10.55 -2.33
N LEU A 154 3.73 10.92 -2.94
CA LEU A 154 3.74 11.56 -4.25
C LEU A 154 3.23 10.61 -5.34
N LEU A 155 3.62 9.34 -5.28
CA LEU A 155 3.12 8.30 -6.17
C LEU A 155 1.60 8.10 -6.00
N ALA A 156 1.11 8.09 -4.77
CA ALA A 156 -0.31 8.00 -4.47
C ALA A 156 -1.10 9.18 -5.05
N LEU A 157 -0.52 10.39 -5.05
CA LEU A 157 -1.15 11.58 -5.65
C LEU A 157 -1.45 11.40 -7.14
N VAL A 158 -0.64 10.62 -7.85
CA VAL A 158 -0.80 10.32 -9.28
C VAL A 158 -1.64 9.07 -9.51
N LEU A 159 -1.33 7.99 -8.78
CA LEU A 159 -1.96 6.68 -9.00
C LEU A 159 -3.42 6.65 -8.54
N PHE A 160 -3.76 7.29 -7.41
CA PHE A 160 -5.11 7.22 -6.87
C PHE A 160 -6.15 7.83 -7.81
N PRO A 161 -5.97 9.05 -8.35
CA PRO A 161 -6.90 9.58 -9.34
C PRO A 161 -6.97 8.77 -10.64
N LEU A 162 -5.86 8.13 -11.04
CA LEU A 162 -5.83 7.28 -12.21
C LEU A 162 -6.68 6.02 -11.99
N LEU A 163 -6.55 5.38 -10.85
CA LEU A 163 -7.35 4.22 -10.48
C LEU A 163 -8.81 4.58 -10.21
N ASP A 164 -9.10 5.76 -9.67
CA ASP A 164 -10.46 6.26 -9.46
C ASP A 164 -11.26 6.37 -10.77
N ARG A 165 -10.57 6.60 -11.91
CA ARG A 165 -11.22 6.60 -13.24
C ARG A 165 -11.68 5.23 -13.71
N LEU A 166 -11.13 4.16 -13.14
CA LEU A 166 -11.48 2.77 -13.46
C LEU A 166 -12.59 2.22 -12.55
N GLN A 167 -13.08 3.05 -11.61
CA GLN A 167 -14.17 2.69 -10.73
C GLN A 167 -15.49 2.54 -11.51
N ILE A 168 -16.25 1.49 -11.21
CA ILE A 168 -17.62 1.34 -11.70
C ILE A 168 -18.46 2.38 -10.94
N ARG A 169 -19.05 3.31 -11.68
CA ARG A 169 -20.05 4.25 -11.17
C ARG A 169 -21.41 3.71 -11.58
N ASP A 170 -22.13 3.14 -10.62
CA ASP A 170 -23.53 2.79 -10.79
C ASP A 170 -24.41 4.04 -10.69
#